data_a99893cc26c565e7630a6b7ed3874995
#
_entry.id   a99893cc26c565e7630a6b7ed3874995
#
_cell.length_a   1.000
_cell.length_b   1.000
_cell.length_c   1.000
_cell.angle_alpha   90.00
_cell.angle_beta   90.00
_cell.angle_gamma   90.00
#
_symmetry.space_group_name_H-M   'P 1'
#
loop_
_entity.id
_entity.type
_entity.pdbx_description
1 polymer ?
#
loop_
_entity_poly.entity_id
_entity_poly.type
_entity_poly.pdbx_seq_one_letter_code
_entity_poly.pdbx_strand_id
1 'polypeptide(L)'
;MVEPMKLDGLGRASDWSGIHVCVAGIRVAGAACVRALVALGADVVAVDAGASADHERWADELRSIGATVRLGDGDTLPTDLDLLVVSPGFPPTAPIIRSATAAGVTVWGELELAWRLRSAQAAPWLAITGTNGKTTATLMLESILRAAGQRAIAAANIGVSLVEAVMADDLDVIAVEVGAPQLPFWHSVSPLAAVCLNVAEDHIDHFGSFDAYTAAKARIYERCQVAAIYNCADQRTIAMVRDADVAPGCRAIGFTLGIPGPGELGVVEELLVDRAFGADRDTTAVELAVVDDVHPAAAHNVANALAAAALARAFGVSPEAIAAGLRSFTPAGHRIADVAEVRGVRYIDDSKATNTHAADTSLRSYESVVWIAGGLAKGQEFDELVAASRDRLRGCDPAGRRSCGHRRRIAATRPRGSRRCGRERADWGNGRGGGRRRRDGRAGGHRAAGTGVRVVGHVRQLCATW
;
A
#
# COMPACT_ATOMS: atom_id res chain seq x y z
N MET A 1 36.25 -11.05 -13.45
CA MET A 1 35.16 -11.63 -12.64
C MET A 1 35.46 -11.27 -11.21
N VAL A 2 34.80 -10.26 -10.67
CA VAL A 2 34.87 -9.88 -9.25
C VAL A 2 34.09 -10.93 -8.47
N GLU A 3 34.67 -11.50 -7.45
CA GLU A 3 34.07 -12.56 -6.65
C GLU A 3 32.74 -12.10 -6.03
N PRO A 4 31.65 -12.91 -6.12
CA PRO A 4 30.34 -12.59 -5.52
C PRO A 4 30.41 -12.35 -4.00
N MET A 5 31.47 -12.77 -3.34
CA MET A 5 31.67 -12.66 -1.89
C MET A 5 31.89 -11.23 -1.35
N LYS A 6 32.13 -10.22 -2.22
CA LYS A 6 32.48 -8.87 -1.78
C LYS A 6 31.31 -8.11 -1.15
N LEU A 7 30.06 -8.44 -1.51
CA LEU A 7 28.84 -7.74 -1.07
C LEU A 7 28.10 -8.41 0.09
N ASP A 8 28.23 -9.73 0.27
CA ASP A 8 27.42 -10.49 1.24
C ASP A 8 27.66 -10.14 2.70
N GLY A 9 28.83 -9.60 3.02
CA GLY A 9 29.17 -9.13 4.37
C GLY A 9 29.02 -7.62 4.58
N LEU A 10 28.62 -6.85 3.55
CA LEU A 10 28.49 -5.41 3.67
C LEU A 10 27.26 -5.02 4.52
N GLY A 11 27.51 -4.18 5.51
CA GLY A 11 26.52 -3.61 6.38
C GLY A 11 26.90 -2.19 6.76
N ARG A 12 26.18 -1.62 7.71
CA ARG A 12 26.37 -0.24 8.17
C ARG A 12 27.77 0.05 8.73
N ALA A 13 28.39 -0.93 9.38
CA ALA A 13 29.73 -0.79 9.98
C ALA A 13 30.87 -1.16 9.01
N SER A 14 30.55 -1.56 7.78
CA SER A 14 31.55 -1.94 6.78
C SER A 14 32.16 -0.71 6.12
N ASP A 15 33.39 -0.88 5.60
CA ASP A 15 34.00 0.11 4.71
C ASP A 15 33.45 -0.10 3.29
N TRP A 16 32.77 0.91 2.75
CA TRP A 16 32.22 0.93 1.40
C TRP A 16 33.14 1.62 0.39
N SER A 17 34.34 2.04 0.80
CA SER A 17 35.31 2.68 -0.11
C SER A 17 35.69 1.76 -1.26
N GLY A 18 35.59 2.29 -2.50
CA GLY A 18 35.87 1.53 -3.73
C GLY A 18 34.78 0.52 -4.10
N ILE A 19 33.59 0.61 -3.49
CA ILE A 19 32.40 -0.09 -3.96
C ILE A 19 31.64 0.85 -4.90
N HIS A 20 31.47 0.46 -6.15
CA HIS A 20 30.80 1.23 -7.17
C HIS A 20 29.31 0.86 -7.22
N VAL A 21 28.43 1.79 -6.86
CA VAL A 21 27.01 1.55 -6.74
C VAL A 21 26.22 2.41 -7.73
N CYS A 22 25.34 1.79 -8.52
CA CYS A 22 24.31 2.52 -9.25
C CYS A 22 23.02 2.52 -8.44
N VAL A 23 22.39 3.69 -8.27
CA VAL A 23 21.04 3.81 -7.71
C VAL A 23 20.08 4.23 -8.81
N ALA A 24 19.12 3.37 -9.14
CA ALA A 24 18.08 3.64 -10.14
C ALA A 24 16.84 4.28 -9.51
N GLY A 25 16.52 5.52 -9.94
CA GLY A 25 15.49 6.38 -9.36
C GLY A 25 16.04 7.27 -8.24
N ILE A 26 15.78 8.59 -8.34
CA ILE A 26 16.35 9.60 -7.42
C ILE A 26 15.32 10.27 -6.53
N ARG A 27 14.08 9.77 -6.52
CA ARG A 27 13.04 10.34 -5.64
C ARG A 27 13.20 9.81 -4.20
N VAL A 28 12.19 9.94 -3.37
CA VAL A 28 12.24 9.70 -1.91
C VAL A 28 13.11 8.49 -1.52
N ALA A 29 12.78 7.29 -2.00
CA ALA A 29 13.49 6.07 -1.65
C ALA A 29 14.93 6.04 -2.21
N GLY A 30 15.09 6.35 -3.51
CA GLY A 30 16.42 6.35 -4.14
C GLY A 30 17.34 7.43 -3.58
N ALA A 31 16.83 8.64 -3.32
CA ALA A 31 17.63 9.69 -2.68
C ALA A 31 18.12 9.28 -1.29
N ALA A 32 17.29 8.60 -0.50
CA ALA A 32 17.68 8.05 0.79
C ALA A 32 18.80 7.00 0.65
N CYS A 33 18.70 6.10 -0.36
CA CYS A 33 19.76 5.14 -0.67
C CYS A 33 21.07 5.84 -1.03
N VAL A 34 21.01 6.87 -1.91
CA VAL A 34 22.20 7.63 -2.30
C VAL A 34 22.85 8.29 -1.10
N ARG A 35 22.07 9.01 -0.25
CA ARG A 35 22.61 9.66 0.96
C ARG A 35 23.30 8.67 1.89
N ALA A 36 22.67 7.54 2.14
CA ALA A 36 23.24 6.51 3.02
C ALA A 36 24.54 5.92 2.44
N LEU A 37 24.55 5.57 1.15
CA LEU A 37 25.72 4.96 0.50
C LEU A 37 26.91 5.94 0.40
N VAL A 38 26.66 7.20 0.04
CA VAL A 38 27.70 8.24 0.02
C VAL A 38 28.26 8.48 1.41
N ALA A 39 27.40 8.54 2.44
CA ALA A 39 27.86 8.70 3.82
C ALA A 39 28.71 7.51 4.33
N LEU A 40 28.54 6.33 3.76
CA LEU A 40 29.33 5.12 4.04
C LEU A 40 30.63 5.05 3.21
N GLY A 41 30.83 5.97 2.26
CA GLY A 41 32.04 6.06 1.45
C GLY A 41 31.99 5.34 0.11
N ALA A 42 30.83 4.88 -0.34
CA ALA A 42 30.66 4.26 -1.67
C ALA A 42 30.77 5.30 -2.80
N ASP A 43 31.23 4.85 -3.98
CA ASP A 43 31.19 5.62 -5.22
C ASP A 43 29.82 5.47 -5.86
N VAL A 44 28.98 6.52 -5.79
CA VAL A 44 27.57 6.43 -6.19
C VAL A 44 27.29 7.16 -7.49
N VAL A 45 26.71 6.44 -8.45
CA VAL A 45 26.08 6.98 -9.68
C VAL A 45 24.58 6.78 -9.56
N ALA A 46 23.81 7.86 -9.51
CA ALA A 46 22.35 7.81 -9.52
C ALA A 46 21.81 8.08 -10.92
N VAL A 47 20.81 7.31 -11.37
CA VAL A 47 20.19 7.44 -12.69
C VAL A 47 18.67 7.58 -12.57
N ASP A 48 18.06 8.41 -13.41
CA ASP A 48 16.60 8.55 -13.49
C ASP A 48 16.17 8.89 -14.92
N ALA A 49 15.09 8.29 -15.39
CA ALA A 49 14.51 8.58 -16.70
C ALA A 49 13.88 9.98 -16.78
N GLY A 50 13.50 10.56 -15.64
CA GLY A 50 12.93 11.89 -15.55
C GLY A 50 13.99 12.99 -15.65
N ALA A 51 13.60 14.14 -16.24
CA ALA A 51 14.44 15.35 -16.35
C ALA A 51 13.62 16.63 -16.14
N SER A 52 12.59 16.57 -15.29
CA SER A 52 11.79 17.76 -14.95
C SER A 52 12.50 18.62 -13.91
N ALA A 53 12.01 19.85 -13.69
CA ALA A 53 12.53 20.74 -12.67
C ALA A 53 12.54 20.11 -11.26
N ASP A 54 11.59 19.19 -10.98
CA ASP A 54 11.57 18.44 -9.73
C ASP A 54 12.73 17.44 -9.66
N HIS A 55 13.04 16.74 -10.76
CA HIS A 55 14.18 15.83 -10.82
C HIS A 55 15.50 16.58 -10.71
N GLU A 56 15.64 17.76 -11.32
CA GLU A 56 16.84 18.59 -11.16
C GLU A 56 17.07 19.02 -9.70
N ARG A 57 16.01 19.37 -8.96
CA ARG A 57 16.16 19.68 -7.52
C ARG A 57 16.71 18.50 -6.71
N TRP A 58 16.19 17.30 -6.94
CA TRP A 58 16.73 16.08 -6.34
C TRP A 58 18.19 15.83 -6.77
N ALA A 59 18.48 16.00 -8.06
CA ALA A 59 19.80 15.78 -8.60
C ALA A 59 20.83 16.77 -8.03
N ASP A 60 20.49 18.05 -7.87
CA ASP A 60 21.37 19.07 -7.30
C ASP A 60 21.70 18.79 -5.84
N GLU A 61 20.69 18.36 -5.07
CA GLU A 61 20.92 17.91 -3.69
C GLU A 61 21.92 16.74 -3.64
N LEU A 62 21.70 15.70 -4.45
CA LEU A 62 22.54 14.51 -4.44
C LEU A 62 23.95 14.78 -4.97
N ARG A 63 24.12 15.66 -5.98
CA ARG A 63 25.44 16.13 -6.45
C ARG A 63 26.19 16.88 -5.35
N SER A 64 25.48 17.68 -4.53
CA SER A 64 26.11 18.46 -3.46
C SER A 64 26.76 17.62 -2.36
N ILE A 65 26.32 16.37 -2.20
CA ILE A 65 26.88 15.42 -1.26
C ILE A 65 27.92 14.48 -1.88
N GLY A 66 28.24 14.61 -3.18
CA GLY A 66 29.30 13.87 -3.86
C GLY A 66 28.83 12.76 -4.81
N ALA A 67 27.52 12.54 -5.01
CA ALA A 67 27.04 11.57 -5.96
C ALA A 67 27.12 12.12 -7.42
N THR A 68 27.39 11.23 -8.39
CA THR A 68 27.19 11.52 -9.81
C THR A 68 25.73 11.28 -10.16
N VAL A 69 25.05 12.23 -10.83
CA VAL A 69 23.63 12.07 -11.19
C VAL A 69 23.42 12.26 -12.68
N ARG A 70 22.76 11.30 -13.33
CA ARG A 70 22.36 11.30 -14.74
C ARG A 70 20.83 11.34 -14.83
N LEU A 71 20.29 12.40 -15.42
CA LEU A 71 18.85 12.57 -15.69
C LEU A 71 18.56 12.28 -17.16
N GLY A 72 17.34 11.81 -17.45
CA GLY A 72 16.93 11.40 -18.80
C GLY A 72 17.59 10.10 -19.26
N ASP A 73 18.22 9.35 -18.36
CA ASP A 73 19.00 8.14 -18.62
C ASP A 73 18.72 7.07 -17.54
N GLY A 74 17.46 6.61 -17.48
CA GLY A 74 17.03 5.60 -16.48
C GLY A 74 17.31 4.15 -16.87
N ASP A 75 17.69 3.88 -18.11
CA ASP A 75 17.81 2.53 -18.65
C ASP A 75 19.26 2.08 -18.90
N THR A 76 20.23 3.01 -18.87
CA THR A 76 21.64 2.72 -19.18
C THR A 76 22.40 2.36 -17.91
N LEU A 77 22.89 1.12 -17.86
CA LEU A 77 23.76 0.64 -16.78
C LEU A 77 25.15 1.27 -16.90
N PRO A 78 25.68 1.96 -15.85
CA PRO A 78 27.08 2.38 -15.81
C PRO A 78 28.04 1.17 -15.91
N THR A 79 29.27 1.42 -16.37
CA THR A 79 30.33 0.41 -16.38
C THR A 79 30.96 0.24 -15.01
N ASP A 80 31.66 -0.89 -14.79
CA ASP A 80 32.46 -1.14 -13.58
C ASP A 80 31.66 -1.08 -12.27
N LEU A 81 30.43 -1.61 -12.30
CA LEU A 81 29.55 -1.67 -11.13
C LEU A 81 29.71 -2.94 -10.32
N ASP A 82 29.72 -2.81 -9.01
CA ASP A 82 29.59 -3.90 -8.05
C ASP A 82 28.10 -4.16 -7.70
N LEU A 83 27.27 -3.09 -7.61
CA LEU A 83 25.91 -3.15 -7.10
C LEU A 83 24.96 -2.22 -7.85
N LEU A 84 23.78 -2.73 -8.22
CA LEU A 84 22.63 -1.91 -8.62
C LEU A 84 21.60 -1.89 -7.49
N VAL A 85 21.22 -0.71 -7.00
CA VAL A 85 20.11 -0.52 -6.06
C VAL A 85 18.92 0.08 -6.79
N VAL A 86 17.75 -0.57 -6.72
CA VAL A 86 16.55 -0.13 -7.44
C VAL A 86 15.49 0.44 -6.49
N SER A 87 14.93 1.58 -6.87
CA SER A 87 13.79 2.19 -6.18
C SER A 87 12.51 1.36 -6.39
N PRO A 88 11.50 1.46 -5.49
CA PRO A 88 10.26 0.67 -5.55
C PRO A 88 9.45 0.75 -6.85
N GLY A 89 9.64 1.79 -7.65
CA GLY A 89 8.91 2.03 -8.90
C GLY A 89 9.41 1.23 -10.11
N PHE A 90 10.55 0.55 -10.02
CA PHE A 90 11.08 -0.23 -11.15
C PHE A 90 10.44 -1.62 -11.19
N PRO A 91 9.83 -2.02 -12.34
CA PRO A 91 9.40 -3.40 -12.52
C PRO A 91 10.62 -4.32 -12.62
N PRO A 92 10.52 -5.59 -12.20
CA PRO A 92 11.62 -6.56 -12.30
C PRO A 92 12.15 -6.73 -13.75
N THR A 93 11.33 -6.40 -14.73
CA THR A 93 11.61 -6.45 -16.16
C THR A 93 12.23 -5.17 -16.73
N ALA A 94 12.56 -4.17 -15.90
CA ALA A 94 13.16 -2.90 -16.38
C ALA A 94 14.48 -3.15 -17.15
N PRO A 95 14.77 -2.39 -18.20
CA PRO A 95 15.97 -2.58 -19.03
C PRO A 95 17.27 -2.58 -18.22
N ILE A 96 17.40 -1.63 -17.28
CA ILE A 96 18.60 -1.52 -16.43
C ILE A 96 18.81 -2.75 -15.56
N ILE A 97 17.73 -3.36 -15.03
CA ILE A 97 17.79 -4.58 -14.22
C ILE A 97 18.22 -5.77 -15.06
N ARG A 98 17.64 -5.89 -16.27
CA ARG A 98 18.05 -6.96 -17.21
C ARG A 98 19.53 -6.83 -17.61
N SER A 99 19.99 -5.59 -17.88
CA SER A 99 21.38 -5.32 -18.20
C SER A 99 22.31 -5.68 -17.05
N ALA A 100 21.95 -5.32 -15.80
CA ALA A 100 22.71 -5.66 -14.61
C ALA A 100 22.79 -7.18 -14.41
N THR A 101 21.65 -7.88 -14.53
CA THR A 101 21.60 -9.35 -14.42
C THR A 101 22.45 -10.03 -15.50
N ALA A 102 22.38 -9.56 -16.74
CA ALA A 102 23.17 -10.09 -17.84
C ALA A 102 24.68 -9.85 -17.66
N ALA A 103 25.06 -8.74 -17.02
CA ALA A 103 26.45 -8.41 -16.68
C ALA A 103 26.96 -9.11 -15.39
N GLY A 104 26.09 -9.85 -14.67
CA GLY A 104 26.43 -10.49 -13.39
C GLY A 104 26.56 -9.50 -12.22
N VAL A 105 26.01 -8.27 -12.38
CA VAL A 105 25.96 -7.26 -11.32
C VAL A 105 24.86 -7.64 -10.33
N THR A 106 25.16 -7.60 -9.03
CA THR A 106 24.19 -7.83 -7.97
C THR A 106 23.11 -6.73 -7.98
N VAL A 107 21.84 -7.13 -7.82
CA VAL A 107 20.71 -6.18 -7.76
C VAL A 107 20.03 -6.27 -6.40
N TRP A 108 19.97 -5.17 -5.68
CA TRP A 108 19.19 -5.01 -4.45
C TRP A 108 18.05 -4.02 -4.66
N GLY A 109 16.93 -4.23 -3.97
CA GLY A 109 15.93 -3.18 -3.77
C GLY A 109 16.27 -2.31 -2.56
N GLU A 110 15.56 -1.20 -2.38
CA GLU A 110 15.66 -0.37 -1.19
C GLU A 110 15.51 -1.18 0.11
N LEU A 111 14.57 -2.14 0.14
CA LEU A 111 14.31 -2.97 1.32
C LEU A 111 15.50 -3.86 1.69
N GLU A 112 16.16 -4.45 0.70
CA GLU A 112 17.35 -5.26 0.92
C GLU A 112 18.51 -4.39 1.43
N LEU A 113 18.74 -3.22 0.81
CA LEU A 113 19.74 -2.28 1.27
C LEU A 113 19.45 -1.84 2.73
N ALA A 114 18.22 -1.44 3.02
CA ALA A 114 17.82 -1.05 4.37
C ALA A 114 18.05 -2.18 5.38
N TRP A 115 17.73 -3.44 4.99
CA TRP A 115 17.98 -4.60 5.84
C TRP A 115 19.46 -4.77 6.19
N ARG A 116 20.34 -4.64 5.21
CA ARG A 116 21.80 -4.75 5.40
C ARG A 116 22.41 -3.59 6.18
N LEU A 117 21.83 -2.39 6.06
CA LEU A 117 22.29 -1.20 6.78
C LEU A 117 21.77 -1.09 8.22
N ARG A 118 21.02 -2.06 8.72
CA ARG A 118 20.55 -2.06 10.11
C ARG A 118 21.71 -2.23 11.08
N SER A 119 21.63 -1.55 12.24
CA SER A 119 22.52 -1.82 13.36
C SER A 119 22.21 -3.17 14.01
N ALA A 120 23.08 -3.64 14.90
CA ALA A 120 22.86 -4.88 15.64
C ALA A 120 21.62 -4.82 16.57
N GLN A 121 21.22 -3.61 16.98
CA GLN A 121 20.06 -3.33 17.83
C GLN A 121 18.89 -2.74 17.07
N ALA A 122 18.89 -2.87 15.73
CA ALA A 122 17.87 -2.25 14.90
C ALA A 122 16.46 -2.79 15.21
N ALA A 123 15.48 -1.90 15.11
CA ALA A 123 14.08 -2.19 15.26
C ALA A 123 13.64 -3.38 14.37
N PRO A 124 12.88 -4.35 14.91
CA PRO A 124 12.31 -5.43 14.11
C PRO A 124 11.27 -4.89 13.13
N TRP A 125 11.08 -5.63 12.03
CA TRP A 125 10.11 -5.29 11.00
C TRP A 125 8.85 -6.14 11.10
N LEU A 126 7.70 -5.49 11.03
CA LEU A 126 6.39 -6.10 10.85
C LEU A 126 5.94 -5.80 9.42
N ALA A 127 6.02 -6.80 8.54
CA ALA A 127 5.91 -6.61 7.10
C ALA A 127 4.50 -6.88 6.58
N ILE A 128 3.98 -5.99 5.74
CA ILE A 128 2.61 -6.06 5.19
C ILE A 128 2.65 -5.96 3.68
N THR A 129 2.12 -6.97 3.00
CA THR A 129 1.80 -6.93 1.57
C THR A 129 0.35 -7.33 1.30
N GLY A 130 -0.06 -7.26 0.06
CA GLY A 130 -1.39 -7.60 -0.43
C GLY A 130 -1.69 -6.85 -1.72
N THR A 131 -2.72 -7.23 -2.43
CA THR A 131 -3.20 -6.43 -3.55
C THR A 131 -3.85 -5.16 -3.01
N ASN A 132 -4.75 -5.29 -2.06
CA ASN A 132 -5.51 -4.20 -1.46
C ASN A 132 -5.31 -4.15 0.07
N GLY A 133 -5.59 -3.00 0.69
CA GLY A 133 -5.60 -2.84 2.15
C GLY A 133 -4.24 -2.51 2.79
N LYS A 134 -3.11 -2.67 2.08
CA LYS A 134 -1.76 -2.48 2.63
C LYS A 134 -1.60 -1.22 3.49
N THR A 135 -1.83 -0.05 2.90
CA THR A 135 -1.64 1.23 3.60
C THR A 135 -2.52 1.35 4.84
N THR A 136 -3.79 0.92 4.74
CA THR A 136 -4.71 0.97 5.87
C THR A 136 -4.23 0.05 7.00
N ALA A 137 -3.88 -1.19 6.69
CA ALA A 137 -3.37 -2.15 7.68
C ALA A 137 -2.05 -1.68 8.31
N THR A 138 -1.14 -1.08 7.51
CA THR A 138 0.15 -0.57 8.01
C THR A 138 -0.05 0.62 8.94
N LEU A 139 -0.94 1.54 8.61
CA LEU A 139 -1.24 2.69 9.47
C LEU A 139 -2.05 2.30 10.72
N MET A 140 -2.94 1.31 10.63
CA MET A 140 -3.59 0.71 11.81
C MET A 140 -2.54 0.07 12.74
N LEU A 141 -1.60 -0.68 12.18
CA LEU A 141 -0.50 -1.26 12.94
C LEU A 141 0.36 -0.20 13.62
N GLU A 142 0.75 0.86 12.90
CA GLU A 142 1.48 1.99 13.49
C GLU A 142 0.71 2.62 14.66
N SER A 143 -0.60 2.85 14.49
CA SER A 143 -1.46 3.39 15.55
C SER A 143 -1.50 2.49 16.79
N ILE A 144 -1.63 1.18 16.60
CA ILE A 144 -1.62 0.17 17.66
C ILE A 144 -0.26 0.16 18.40
N LEU A 145 0.84 0.15 17.67
CA LEU A 145 2.19 0.15 18.24
C LEU A 145 2.46 1.40 19.06
N ARG A 146 2.03 2.57 18.56
CA ARG A 146 2.14 3.84 19.30
C ARG A 146 1.26 3.86 20.55
N ALA A 147 0.04 3.31 20.47
CA ALA A 147 -0.83 3.16 21.65
C ALA A 147 -0.23 2.23 22.70
N ALA A 148 0.62 1.28 22.29
CA ALA A 148 1.42 0.44 23.18
C ALA A 148 2.68 1.13 23.74
N GLY A 149 2.86 2.43 23.47
CA GLY A 149 4.01 3.20 23.95
C GLY A 149 5.29 2.99 23.14
N GLN A 150 5.24 2.32 21.99
CA GLN A 150 6.42 2.08 21.15
C GLN A 150 6.73 3.30 20.27
N ARG A 151 8.02 3.57 20.08
CA ARG A 151 8.51 4.50 19.05
C ARG A 151 8.42 3.77 17.71
N ALA A 152 7.28 3.88 17.07
CA ALA A 152 6.95 3.15 15.84
C ALA A 152 6.61 4.10 14.70
N ILE A 153 6.97 3.71 13.48
CA ILE A 153 6.59 4.40 12.24
C ILE A 153 6.13 3.41 11.16
N ALA A 154 5.30 3.91 10.27
CA ALA A 154 5.01 3.29 8.98
C ALA A 154 6.04 3.74 7.94
N ALA A 155 6.66 2.81 7.22
CA ALA A 155 7.77 3.10 6.31
C ALA A 155 7.73 2.25 5.02
N ALA A 156 8.61 2.54 4.10
CA ALA A 156 8.86 1.94 2.79
C ALA A 156 7.91 2.45 1.69
N ASN A 157 6.92 1.67 1.26
CA ASN A 157 6.00 2.09 0.18
C ASN A 157 5.04 3.22 0.60
N ILE A 158 5.09 3.63 1.85
CA ILE A 158 4.39 4.79 2.44
C ILE A 158 5.31 5.52 3.41
N GLY A 159 4.97 6.78 3.71
CA GLY A 159 5.68 7.56 4.73
C GLY A 159 7.12 7.86 4.34
N VAL A 160 8.05 7.51 5.22
CA VAL A 160 9.49 7.72 5.04
C VAL A 160 10.15 6.54 4.33
N SER A 161 11.31 6.77 3.72
CA SER A 161 12.15 5.69 3.19
C SER A 161 12.57 4.74 4.32
N LEU A 162 12.59 3.43 4.01
CA LEU A 162 13.02 2.46 5.00
C LEU A 162 14.51 2.57 5.32
N VAL A 163 15.33 3.02 4.36
CA VAL A 163 16.75 3.33 4.60
C VAL A 163 16.89 4.47 5.64
N GLU A 164 16.10 5.55 5.52
CA GLU A 164 16.10 6.63 6.53
C GLU A 164 15.66 6.12 7.90
N ALA A 165 14.60 5.31 7.93
CA ALA A 165 14.07 4.73 9.16
C ALA A 165 15.11 3.88 9.92
N VAL A 166 15.84 3.02 9.21
CA VAL A 166 16.86 2.17 9.87
C VAL A 166 18.14 2.91 10.24
N MET A 167 18.43 4.01 9.55
CA MET A 167 19.61 4.83 9.87
C MET A 167 19.40 5.73 11.10
N ALA A 168 18.15 6.00 11.49
CA ALA A 168 17.83 6.86 12.64
C ALA A 168 18.11 6.21 14.00
N ASP A 169 18.08 4.87 14.12
CA ASP A 169 18.36 4.06 15.33
C ASP A 169 17.53 4.41 16.59
N ASP A 170 16.43 5.13 16.45
CA ASP A 170 15.63 5.60 17.57
C ASP A 170 14.25 4.92 17.67
N LEU A 171 14.03 3.89 16.84
CA LEU A 171 12.77 3.18 16.76
C LEU A 171 12.82 1.86 17.54
N ASP A 172 11.67 1.47 18.11
CA ASP A 172 11.48 0.20 18.78
C ASP A 172 10.93 -0.88 17.83
N VAL A 173 10.18 -0.46 16.79
CA VAL A 173 9.59 -1.34 15.77
C VAL A 173 9.20 -0.54 14.52
N ILE A 174 9.23 -1.18 13.34
CA ILE A 174 8.84 -0.56 12.07
C ILE A 174 7.70 -1.36 11.44
N ALA A 175 6.59 -0.68 11.12
CA ALA A 175 5.52 -1.20 10.27
C ALA A 175 5.89 -0.98 8.80
N VAL A 176 6.20 -2.07 8.08
CA VAL A 176 6.77 -2.00 6.73
C VAL A 176 5.72 -2.33 5.67
N GLU A 177 5.32 -1.33 4.86
CA GLU A 177 4.46 -1.58 3.70
C GLU A 177 5.30 -2.06 2.51
N VAL A 178 5.04 -3.27 2.01
CA VAL A 178 5.80 -3.88 0.92
C VAL A 178 4.97 -3.97 -0.36
N GLY A 179 5.41 -3.29 -1.41
CA GLY A 179 4.86 -3.40 -2.76
C GLY A 179 5.32 -4.68 -3.46
N ALA A 180 4.48 -5.25 -4.34
CA ALA A 180 4.85 -6.45 -5.08
C ALA A 180 6.16 -6.28 -5.90
N PRO A 181 6.44 -5.14 -6.56
CA PRO A 181 7.69 -4.98 -7.32
C PRO A 181 8.97 -5.00 -6.47
N GLN A 182 8.87 -4.80 -5.15
CA GLN A 182 10.01 -4.82 -4.23
C GLN A 182 10.43 -6.24 -3.81
N LEU A 183 9.48 -7.18 -3.80
CA LEU A 183 9.69 -8.54 -3.29
C LEU A 183 10.66 -9.40 -4.12
N PRO A 184 10.79 -9.27 -5.45
CA PRO A 184 11.83 -9.98 -6.20
C PRO A 184 13.26 -9.69 -5.73
N PHE A 185 13.49 -8.54 -5.07
CA PHE A 185 14.79 -8.10 -4.54
C PHE A 185 14.92 -8.31 -3.02
N TRP A 186 14.09 -9.16 -2.45
CA TRP A 186 14.07 -9.55 -1.05
C TRP A 186 14.98 -10.77 -0.86
N HIS A 187 16.26 -10.55 -0.54
CA HIS A 187 17.26 -11.62 -0.52
C HIS A 187 17.61 -12.12 0.88
N SER A 188 17.95 -11.20 1.80
CA SER A 188 18.37 -11.54 3.15
C SER A 188 17.39 -11.08 4.24
N VAL A 189 16.36 -10.35 3.85
CA VAL A 189 15.38 -9.80 4.78
C VAL A 189 14.67 -10.92 5.56
N SER A 190 14.60 -10.76 6.88
CA SER A 190 13.99 -11.70 7.81
C SER A 190 13.08 -10.92 8.77
N PRO A 191 11.80 -10.68 8.42
CA PRO A 191 10.89 -9.90 9.26
C PRO A 191 10.52 -10.65 10.54
N LEU A 192 10.24 -9.93 11.63
CA LEU A 192 9.74 -10.53 12.86
C LEU A 192 8.42 -11.27 12.61
N ALA A 193 7.50 -10.59 11.92
CA ALA A 193 6.24 -11.17 11.45
C ALA A 193 5.85 -10.54 10.12
N ALA A 194 5.10 -11.29 9.31
CA ALA A 194 4.69 -10.86 7.99
C ALA A 194 3.26 -11.27 7.66
N VAL A 195 2.56 -10.46 6.84
CA VAL A 195 1.22 -10.75 6.35
C VAL A 195 1.06 -10.46 4.86
N CYS A 196 0.40 -11.36 4.14
CA CYS A 196 -0.24 -11.07 2.86
C CYS A 196 -1.76 -10.98 3.06
N LEU A 197 -2.31 -9.76 2.92
CA LEU A 197 -3.72 -9.49 3.23
C LEU A 197 -4.68 -10.19 2.25
N ASN A 198 -4.32 -10.21 0.98
CA ASN A 198 -5.11 -10.77 -0.12
C ASN A 198 -4.31 -10.75 -1.42
N VAL A 199 -4.75 -11.59 -2.38
CA VAL A 199 -4.17 -11.64 -3.73
C VAL A 199 -5.28 -11.60 -4.78
N ALA A 200 -5.31 -10.54 -5.57
CA ALA A 200 -6.17 -10.38 -6.73
C ALA A 200 -5.34 -9.93 -7.94
N GLU A 201 -5.87 -10.03 -9.14
CA GLU A 201 -5.17 -9.61 -10.35
C GLU A 201 -4.82 -8.12 -10.33
N ASP A 202 -3.53 -7.83 -10.37
CA ASP A 202 -2.96 -6.48 -10.47
C ASP A 202 -1.53 -6.60 -11.00
N HIS A 203 -0.99 -5.54 -11.59
CA HIS A 203 0.41 -5.49 -12.07
C HIS A 203 0.83 -6.65 -13.00
N ILE A 204 -0.08 -7.24 -13.77
CA ILE A 204 0.23 -8.34 -14.71
C ILE A 204 1.22 -7.87 -15.79
N ASP A 205 1.17 -6.61 -16.17
CA ASP A 205 2.12 -5.95 -17.07
C ASP A 205 3.56 -5.98 -16.54
N HIS A 206 3.77 -5.95 -15.23
CA HIS A 206 5.07 -5.99 -14.58
C HIS A 206 5.61 -7.42 -14.39
N PHE A 207 4.72 -8.39 -14.14
CA PHE A 207 5.10 -9.76 -13.77
C PHE A 207 4.88 -10.79 -14.90
N GLY A 208 4.16 -10.42 -15.96
CA GLY A 208 3.86 -11.28 -17.10
C GLY A 208 2.72 -12.28 -16.87
N SER A 209 2.46 -12.70 -15.62
CA SER A 209 1.35 -13.58 -15.26
C SER A 209 0.87 -13.35 -13.82
N PHE A 210 -0.35 -13.79 -13.53
CA PHE A 210 -0.91 -13.75 -12.18
C PHE A 210 -0.17 -14.69 -11.22
N ASP A 211 0.29 -15.84 -11.72
CA ASP A 211 1.07 -16.80 -10.91
C ASP A 211 2.43 -16.22 -10.53
N ALA A 212 3.13 -15.53 -11.45
CA ALA A 212 4.39 -14.85 -11.15
C ALA A 212 4.19 -13.70 -10.14
N TYR A 213 3.11 -12.93 -10.25
CA TYR A 213 2.74 -11.91 -9.25
C TYR A 213 2.45 -12.53 -7.88
N THR A 214 1.73 -13.66 -7.85
CA THR A 214 1.41 -14.40 -6.62
C THR A 214 2.69 -14.95 -5.97
N ALA A 215 3.57 -15.57 -6.77
CA ALA A 215 4.87 -16.08 -6.31
C ALA A 215 5.77 -14.96 -5.75
N ALA A 216 5.79 -13.79 -6.41
CA ALA A 216 6.53 -12.64 -5.89
C ALA A 216 6.02 -12.22 -4.50
N LYS A 217 4.69 -12.18 -4.28
CA LYS A 217 4.11 -11.84 -2.96
C LYS A 217 4.42 -12.86 -1.88
N ALA A 218 4.51 -14.15 -2.22
CA ALA A 218 4.82 -15.21 -1.26
C ALA A 218 6.18 -15.01 -0.58
N ARG A 219 7.12 -14.34 -1.24
CA ARG A 219 8.45 -14.04 -0.70
C ARG A 219 8.46 -13.20 0.57
N ILE A 220 7.35 -12.52 0.91
CA ILE A 220 7.26 -11.76 2.16
C ILE A 220 7.42 -12.64 3.40
N TYR A 221 7.14 -13.94 3.28
CA TYR A 221 7.25 -14.90 4.37
C TYR A 221 8.64 -15.54 4.47
N GLU A 222 9.50 -15.37 3.45
CA GLU A 222 10.85 -15.93 3.49
C GLU A 222 11.58 -15.49 4.76
N ARG A 223 12.12 -16.45 5.51
CA ARG A 223 12.85 -16.22 6.76
C ARG A 223 12.06 -15.48 7.86
N CYS A 224 10.71 -15.46 7.78
CA CYS A 224 9.85 -14.89 8.82
C CYS A 224 10.11 -15.57 10.18
N GLN A 225 10.26 -14.78 11.26
CA GLN A 225 10.83 -15.29 12.50
C GLN A 225 9.78 -15.82 13.48
N VAL A 226 8.65 -15.12 13.67
CA VAL A 226 7.68 -15.40 14.74
C VAL A 226 6.31 -15.81 14.21
N ALA A 227 5.76 -15.05 13.25
CA ALA A 227 4.41 -15.29 12.75
C ALA A 227 4.26 -14.99 11.25
N ALA A 228 3.92 -16.02 10.46
CA ALA A 228 3.47 -15.91 9.09
C ALA A 228 1.94 -15.82 9.07
N ILE A 229 1.40 -14.62 8.81
CA ILE A 229 -0.02 -14.32 8.99
C ILE A 229 -0.72 -14.38 7.64
N TYR A 230 -1.87 -15.06 7.56
CA TYR A 230 -2.60 -15.28 6.31
C TYR A 230 -4.10 -15.04 6.45
N ASN A 231 -4.75 -14.72 5.34
CA ASN A 231 -6.20 -14.57 5.27
C ASN A 231 -6.87 -15.91 5.02
N CYS A 232 -7.66 -16.40 5.98
CA CYS A 232 -8.38 -17.68 5.87
C CYS A 232 -9.40 -17.72 4.72
N ALA A 233 -9.87 -16.57 4.25
CA ALA A 233 -10.80 -16.47 3.13
C ALA A 233 -10.10 -16.49 1.74
N ASP A 234 -8.76 -16.41 1.68
CA ASP A 234 -7.99 -16.39 0.44
C ASP A 234 -7.06 -17.61 0.36
N GLN A 235 -7.43 -18.58 -0.47
CA GLN A 235 -6.70 -19.84 -0.65
C GLN A 235 -5.24 -19.63 -1.09
N ARG A 236 -4.94 -18.51 -1.77
CA ARG A 236 -3.57 -18.18 -2.19
C ARG A 236 -2.69 -17.82 -1.00
N THR A 237 -3.21 -17.04 -0.06
CA THR A 237 -2.45 -16.69 1.15
C THR A 237 -2.21 -17.90 2.04
N ILE A 238 -3.17 -18.82 2.11
CA ILE A 238 -3.03 -20.12 2.80
C ILE A 238 -1.89 -20.92 2.15
N ALA A 239 -1.91 -21.07 0.82
CA ALA A 239 -0.87 -21.78 0.09
C ALA A 239 0.50 -21.15 0.27
N MET A 240 0.60 -19.81 0.22
CA MET A 240 1.86 -19.08 0.44
C MET A 240 2.49 -19.42 1.80
N VAL A 241 1.70 -19.43 2.88
CA VAL A 241 2.24 -19.72 4.22
C VAL A 241 2.58 -21.19 4.38
N ARG A 242 1.77 -22.09 3.82
CA ARG A 242 2.07 -23.54 3.85
C ARG A 242 3.41 -23.87 3.19
N ASP A 243 3.73 -23.18 2.08
CA ASP A 243 4.88 -23.45 1.23
C ASP A 243 6.08 -22.55 1.55
N ALA A 244 5.96 -21.65 2.56
CA ALA A 244 6.97 -20.65 2.91
C ALA A 244 8.19 -21.28 3.62
N ASP A 245 9.40 -20.82 3.24
CA ASP A 245 10.64 -21.09 3.96
C ASP A 245 10.80 -20.07 5.10
N VAL A 246 10.37 -20.45 6.30
CA VAL A 246 10.37 -19.59 7.49
C VAL A 246 11.42 -20.02 8.51
N ALA A 247 11.77 -19.14 9.44
CA ALA A 247 12.68 -19.49 10.52
C ALA A 247 12.08 -20.59 11.46
N PRO A 248 12.92 -21.44 12.05
CA PRO A 248 12.46 -22.43 13.01
C PRO A 248 11.66 -21.80 14.17
N GLY A 249 10.47 -22.33 14.45
CA GLY A 249 9.57 -21.81 15.46
C GLY A 249 8.59 -20.73 15.00
N CYS A 250 8.70 -20.27 13.76
CA CYS A 250 7.70 -19.38 13.15
C CYS A 250 6.34 -20.11 13.07
N ARG A 251 5.27 -19.41 13.44
CA ARG A 251 3.92 -19.96 13.51
C ARG A 251 3.07 -19.44 12.36
N ALA A 252 2.26 -20.31 11.76
CA ALA A 252 1.18 -19.91 10.87
C ALA A 252 0.00 -19.39 11.69
N ILE A 253 -0.43 -18.14 11.41
CA ILE A 253 -1.53 -17.47 12.12
C ILE A 253 -2.58 -17.02 11.11
N GLY A 254 -3.80 -17.54 11.24
CA GLY A 254 -4.92 -17.14 10.39
C GLY A 254 -5.62 -15.88 10.88
N PHE A 255 -6.25 -15.12 9.96
CA PHE A 255 -7.29 -14.16 10.32
C PHE A 255 -8.54 -14.37 9.46
N THR A 256 -9.72 -14.17 10.06
CA THR A 256 -11.03 -14.40 9.41
C THR A 256 -12.06 -13.39 9.90
N LEU A 257 -13.05 -13.08 9.06
CA LEU A 257 -14.24 -12.31 9.46
C LEU A 257 -15.30 -13.18 10.17
N GLY A 258 -15.08 -14.49 10.24
CA GLY A 258 -15.93 -15.43 10.97
C GLY A 258 -15.36 -15.77 12.35
N ILE A 259 -15.98 -16.76 13.00
CA ILE A 259 -15.53 -17.30 14.29
C ILE A 259 -14.17 -17.99 14.09
N PRO A 260 -13.12 -17.57 14.84
CA PRO A 260 -11.79 -18.11 14.66
C PRO A 260 -11.62 -19.49 15.29
N GLY A 261 -10.86 -20.36 14.62
CA GLY A 261 -10.31 -21.58 15.20
C GLY A 261 -9.06 -21.31 16.07
N PRO A 262 -8.53 -22.35 16.75
CA PRO A 262 -7.22 -22.27 17.40
C PRO A 262 -6.12 -21.91 16.40
N GLY A 263 -5.31 -20.89 16.72
CA GLY A 263 -4.29 -20.35 15.82
C GLY A 263 -4.79 -19.22 14.90
N GLU A 264 -6.01 -18.72 15.11
CA GLU A 264 -6.61 -17.67 14.29
C GLU A 264 -7.06 -16.47 15.13
N LEU A 265 -7.13 -15.30 14.49
CA LEU A 265 -7.87 -14.14 14.95
C LEU A 265 -9.16 -14.03 14.14
N GLY A 266 -10.26 -13.56 14.74
CA GLY A 266 -11.51 -13.45 14.01
C GLY A 266 -12.54 -12.60 14.71
N VAL A 267 -13.80 -12.74 14.26
CA VAL A 267 -14.93 -11.98 14.78
C VAL A 267 -15.93 -12.93 15.41
N VAL A 268 -16.34 -12.64 16.66
CA VAL A 268 -17.43 -13.32 17.35
C VAL A 268 -18.44 -12.24 17.74
N GLU A 269 -19.63 -12.30 17.14
CA GLU A 269 -20.64 -11.24 17.26
C GLU A 269 -20.06 -9.87 16.83
N GLU A 270 -19.83 -8.95 17.76
CA GLU A 270 -19.25 -7.64 17.53
C GLU A 270 -17.82 -7.50 18.10
N LEU A 271 -17.19 -8.62 18.52
CA LEU A 271 -15.87 -8.61 19.13
C LEU A 271 -14.81 -9.12 18.15
N LEU A 272 -13.70 -8.42 18.06
CA LEU A 272 -12.45 -8.93 17.50
C LEU A 272 -11.77 -9.77 18.59
N VAL A 273 -11.46 -11.02 18.27
CA VAL A 273 -10.91 -11.98 19.26
C VAL A 273 -9.66 -12.67 18.75
N ASP A 274 -8.76 -12.99 19.67
CA ASP A 274 -7.50 -13.70 19.45
C ASP A 274 -7.57 -15.10 20.05
N ARG A 275 -7.47 -16.13 19.21
CA ARG A 275 -7.27 -17.53 19.58
C ARG A 275 -5.93 -18.07 19.08
N ALA A 276 -4.94 -17.19 18.90
CA ALA A 276 -3.64 -17.56 18.36
C ALA A 276 -2.50 -17.37 19.36
N PHE A 277 -2.49 -16.26 20.11
CA PHE A 277 -1.35 -15.87 20.94
C PHE A 277 -1.55 -16.14 22.44
N GLY A 278 -2.77 -16.43 22.89
CA GLY A 278 -3.04 -16.83 24.28
C GLY A 278 -2.42 -18.19 24.63
N ALA A 279 -2.09 -18.40 25.92
CA ALA A 279 -1.58 -19.68 26.42
C ALA A 279 -2.60 -20.80 26.25
N ASP A 280 -3.88 -20.50 26.54
CA ASP A 280 -5.00 -21.44 26.49
C ASP A 280 -5.85 -21.31 25.23
N ARG A 281 -5.22 -20.96 24.08
CA ARG A 281 -5.86 -20.68 22.80
C ARG A 281 -6.82 -21.77 22.28
N ASP A 282 -6.64 -23.02 22.73
CA ASP A 282 -7.49 -24.13 22.33
C ASP A 282 -8.89 -24.07 22.99
N THR A 283 -9.00 -23.47 24.18
CA THR A 283 -10.21 -23.40 24.98
C THR A 283 -10.72 -22.00 25.25
N THR A 284 -9.86 -20.97 25.09
CA THR A 284 -10.20 -19.59 25.39
C THR A 284 -9.98 -18.68 24.18
N ALA A 285 -10.68 -17.57 24.16
CA ALA A 285 -10.45 -16.45 23.23
C ALA A 285 -10.18 -15.18 24.05
N VAL A 286 -9.24 -14.37 23.59
CA VAL A 286 -8.93 -13.08 24.20
C VAL A 286 -9.60 -11.98 23.38
N GLU A 287 -10.41 -11.14 24.02
CA GLU A 287 -10.99 -9.96 23.40
C GLU A 287 -9.88 -8.95 23.06
N LEU A 288 -9.89 -8.45 21.83
CA LEU A 288 -8.93 -7.44 21.35
C LEU A 288 -9.55 -6.06 21.23
N ALA A 289 -10.77 -5.97 20.69
CA ALA A 289 -11.49 -4.73 20.42
C ALA A 289 -12.94 -5.04 20.04
N VAL A 290 -13.79 -4.03 19.92
CA VAL A 290 -15.10 -4.16 19.27
C VAL A 290 -15.02 -3.74 17.81
N VAL A 291 -15.93 -4.24 16.96
CA VAL A 291 -15.99 -3.88 15.53
C VAL A 291 -16.14 -2.36 15.35
N ASP A 292 -16.87 -1.70 16.24
CA ASP A 292 -17.07 -0.24 16.22
C ASP A 292 -15.79 0.56 16.53
N ASP A 293 -14.75 -0.05 17.07
CA ASP A 293 -13.43 0.59 17.22
C ASP A 293 -12.69 0.74 15.87
N VAL A 294 -13.18 0.05 14.82
CA VAL A 294 -12.60 0.10 13.47
C VAL A 294 -13.30 1.14 12.61
N HIS A 295 -12.60 2.20 12.22
CA HIS A 295 -13.19 3.29 11.44
C HIS A 295 -12.67 3.38 9.99
N PRO A 296 -13.59 3.35 8.99
CA PRO A 296 -15.00 2.93 9.07
C PRO A 296 -15.12 1.41 9.29
N ALA A 297 -16.17 0.97 10.00
CA ALA A 297 -16.43 -0.43 10.34
C ALA A 297 -16.95 -1.24 9.13
N ALA A 298 -16.20 -1.21 8.02
CA ALA A 298 -16.51 -1.99 6.84
C ALA A 298 -15.72 -3.32 6.89
N ALA A 299 -16.29 -4.40 6.33
CA ALA A 299 -15.72 -5.75 6.41
C ALA A 299 -14.23 -5.82 6.03
N HIS A 300 -13.82 -5.12 4.97
CA HIS A 300 -12.41 -5.07 4.54
C HIS A 300 -11.51 -4.36 5.56
N ASN A 301 -12.00 -3.34 6.27
CA ASN A 301 -11.24 -2.66 7.32
C ASN A 301 -11.17 -3.50 8.59
N VAL A 302 -12.22 -4.25 8.92
CA VAL A 302 -12.18 -5.23 10.00
C VAL A 302 -11.13 -6.31 9.71
N ALA A 303 -11.05 -6.81 8.47
CA ALA A 303 -9.99 -7.74 8.04
C ALA A 303 -8.60 -7.10 8.15
N ASN A 304 -8.42 -5.84 7.73
CA ASN A 304 -7.17 -5.11 7.91
C ASN A 304 -6.79 -4.92 9.37
N ALA A 305 -7.77 -4.64 10.25
CA ALA A 305 -7.57 -4.50 11.70
C ALA A 305 -7.15 -5.83 12.35
N LEU A 306 -7.78 -6.94 11.97
CA LEU A 306 -7.38 -8.28 12.44
C LEU A 306 -5.95 -8.62 12.02
N ALA A 307 -5.57 -8.32 10.78
CA ALA A 307 -4.20 -8.54 10.30
C ALA A 307 -3.18 -7.65 11.05
N ALA A 308 -3.50 -6.37 11.28
CA ALA A 308 -2.67 -5.45 12.07
C ALA A 308 -2.57 -5.90 13.54
N ALA A 309 -3.68 -6.34 14.14
CA ALA A 309 -3.70 -6.89 15.48
C ALA A 309 -2.86 -8.17 15.60
N ALA A 310 -2.91 -9.08 14.60
CA ALA A 310 -2.09 -10.29 14.59
C ALA A 310 -0.58 -9.98 14.55
N LEU A 311 -0.17 -8.98 13.72
CA LEU A 311 1.22 -8.50 13.70
C LEU A 311 1.63 -7.87 15.04
N ALA A 312 0.76 -7.05 15.63
CA ALA A 312 1.00 -6.43 16.93
C ALA A 312 1.11 -7.47 18.05
N ARG A 313 0.24 -8.50 18.04
CA ARG A 313 0.31 -9.64 18.98
C ARG A 313 1.60 -10.45 18.82
N ALA A 314 2.07 -10.65 17.58
CA ALA A 314 3.36 -11.30 17.31
C ALA A 314 4.54 -10.51 17.88
N PHE A 315 4.45 -9.18 17.96
CA PHE A 315 5.43 -8.32 18.62
C PHE A 315 5.26 -8.27 20.16
N GLY A 316 4.13 -8.73 20.70
CA GLY A 316 3.87 -8.76 22.13
C GLY A 316 2.98 -7.63 22.65
N VAL A 317 2.28 -6.91 21.78
CA VAL A 317 1.33 -5.84 22.19
C VAL A 317 0.14 -6.41 22.94
N SER A 318 -0.29 -5.75 24.02
CA SER A 318 -1.44 -6.15 24.82
C SER A 318 -2.77 -5.90 24.08
N PRO A 319 -3.83 -6.64 24.43
CA PRO A 319 -5.18 -6.42 23.88
C PRO A 319 -5.70 -5.00 24.08
N GLU A 320 -5.46 -4.41 25.24
CA GLU A 320 -5.92 -3.05 25.58
C GLU A 320 -5.27 -1.99 24.68
N ALA A 321 -3.98 -2.16 24.38
CA ALA A 321 -3.28 -1.26 23.46
C ALA A 321 -3.77 -1.43 22.01
N ILE A 322 -4.17 -2.65 21.61
CA ILE A 322 -4.80 -2.88 20.29
C ILE A 322 -6.11 -2.11 20.18
N ALA A 323 -7.02 -2.27 21.16
CA ALA A 323 -8.27 -1.52 21.19
C ALA A 323 -8.02 0.00 21.16
N ALA A 324 -7.09 0.50 21.99
CA ALA A 324 -6.76 1.92 22.03
C ALA A 324 -6.22 2.44 20.68
N GLY A 325 -5.35 1.66 20.04
CA GLY A 325 -4.77 2.01 18.75
C GLY A 325 -5.81 2.00 17.61
N LEU A 326 -6.74 1.05 17.59
CA LEU A 326 -7.82 1.02 16.60
C LEU A 326 -8.77 2.21 16.77
N ARG A 327 -9.16 2.56 18.01
CA ARG A 327 -9.98 3.74 18.29
C ARG A 327 -9.32 5.06 17.89
N SER A 328 -8.02 5.18 18.06
CA SER A 328 -7.26 6.39 17.72
C SER A 328 -6.85 6.48 16.25
N PHE A 329 -7.03 5.39 15.49
CA PHE A 329 -6.67 5.33 14.08
C PHE A 329 -7.48 6.33 13.24
N THR A 330 -6.78 7.11 12.43
CA THR A 330 -7.41 8.01 11.45
C THR A 330 -7.05 7.52 10.04
N PRO A 331 -8.05 7.20 9.20
CA PRO A 331 -7.81 6.77 7.83
C PRO A 331 -7.00 7.80 7.03
N ALA A 332 -6.08 7.33 6.20
CA ALA A 332 -5.40 8.19 5.24
C ALA A 332 -6.40 8.79 4.25
N GLY A 333 -6.16 10.02 3.81
CA GLY A 333 -6.98 10.67 2.79
C GLY A 333 -7.12 9.84 1.51
N HIS A 334 -8.20 10.06 0.76
CA HIS A 334 -8.47 9.39 -0.52
C HIS A 334 -8.81 7.89 -0.45
N ARG A 335 -9.18 7.37 0.71
CA ARG A 335 -9.60 5.97 0.94
C ARG A 335 -10.94 5.94 1.65
N ILE A 336 -12.02 5.89 0.87
CA ILE A 336 -13.40 5.97 1.37
C ILE A 336 -13.56 7.17 2.34
N ALA A 337 -12.89 8.28 2.01
CA ALA A 337 -12.87 9.48 2.84
C ALA A 337 -14.12 10.31 2.59
N ASP A 338 -14.84 10.66 3.66
CA ASP A 338 -15.92 11.63 3.58
C ASP A 338 -15.38 13.02 3.25
N VAL A 339 -15.82 13.59 2.12
CA VAL A 339 -15.39 14.91 1.65
C VAL A 339 -16.41 15.99 2.04
N ALA A 340 -17.69 15.71 1.83
CA ALA A 340 -18.77 16.64 2.10
C ALA A 340 -20.13 15.94 2.10
N GLU A 341 -21.11 16.57 2.73
CA GLU A 341 -22.52 16.27 2.54
C GLU A 341 -23.24 17.50 1.98
N VAL A 342 -23.86 17.37 0.81
CA VAL A 342 -24.59 18.46 0.17
C VAL A 342 -26.01 18.02 -0.18
N ARG A 343 -27.02 18.64 0.38
CA ARG A 343 -28.44 18.32 0.15
C ARG A 343 -28.80 16.84 0.36
N GLY A 344 -28.24 16.22 1.43
CA GLY A 344 -28.47 14.81 1.76
C GLY A 344 -27.72 13.83 0.85
N VAL A 345 -26.75 14.31 0.06
CA VAL A 345 -25.86 13.47 -0.75
C VAL A 345 -24.45 13.54 -0.14
N ARG A 346 -23.93 12.39 0.28
CA ARG A 346 -22.56 12.25 0.75
C ARG A 346 -21.60 12.16 -0.44
N TYR A 347 -20.50 12.87 -0.36
CA TYR A 347 -19.41 12.83 -1.31
C TYR A 347 -18.24 12.09 -0.67
N ILE A 348 -17.86 10.96 -1.27
CA ILE A 348 -16.81 10.09 -0.78
C ILE A 348 -15.65 10.10 -1.79
N ASP A 349 -14.45 10.36 -1.32
CA ASP A 349 -13.23 10.25 -2.12
C ASP A 349 -12.56 8.89 -1.88
N ASP A 350 -12.52 8.10 -2.94
CA ASP A 350 -11.83 6.81 -2.97
C ASP A 350 -10.92 6.71 -4.20
N SER A 351 -10.20 7.80 -4.50
CA SER A 351 -9.31 7.87 -5.65
C SER A 351 -8.11 6.92 -5.57
N LYS A 352 -7.89 6.28 -4.42
CA LYS A 352 -6.92 5.20 -4.21
C LYS A 352 -7.44 3.80 -4.57
N ALA A 353 -8.70 3.62 -4.92
CA ALA A 353 -9.23 2.39 -5.52
C ALA A 353 -8.73 2.29 -6.97
N THR A 354 -7.52 1.81 -7.18
CA THR A 354 -6.82 1.80 -8.48
C THR A 354 -7.03 0.55 -9.31
N ASN A 355 -7.81 -0.41 -8.80
CA ASN A 355 -8.19 -1.63 -9.51
C ASN A 355 -9.67 -1.95 -9.32
N THR A 356 -10.20 -2.88 -10.16
CA THR A 356 -11.62 -3.25 -10.14
C THR A 356 -12.06 -3.90 -8.84
N HIS A 357 -11.20 -4.67 -8.19
CA HIS A 357 -11.49 -5.31 -6.91
C HIS A 357 -11.62 -4.28 -5.77
N ALA A 358 -10.74 -3.28 -5.71
CA ALA A 358 -10.85 -2.19 -4.74
C ALA A 358 -12.13 -1.37 -4.98
N ALA A 359 -12.43 -1.05 -6.25
CA ALA A 359 -13.65 -0.33 -6.62
C ALA A 359 -14.93 -1.13 -6.28
N ASP A 360 -14.95 -2.45 -6.49
CA ASP A 360 -16.06 -3.32 -6.09
C ASP A 360 -16.32 -3.27 -4.58
N THR A 361 -15.25 -3.38 -3.81
CA THR A 361 -15.31 -3.29 -2.34
C THR A 361 -15.93 -1.96 -1.89
N SER A 362 -15.50 -0.85 -2.48
CA SER A 362 -16.02 0.48 -2.17
C SER A 362 -17.48 0.65 -2.58
N LEU A 363 -17.86 0.19 -3.77
CA LEU A 363 -19.23 0.27 -4.26
C LEU A 363 -20.20 -0.56 -3.40
N ARG A 364 -19.75 -1.71 -2.88
CA ARG A 364 -20.55 -2.56 -1.97
C ARG A 364 -20.78 -1.95 -0.60
N SER A 365 -19.97 -0.98 -0.19
CA SER A 365 -20.11 -0.32 1.11
C SER A 365 -21.33 0.60 1.18
N TYR A 366 -22.04 0.83 0.05
CA TYR A 366 -23.17 1.75 -0.04
C TYR A 366 -24.34 1.15 -0.82
N GLU A 367 -25.57 1.47 -0.41
CA GLU A 367 -26.79 0.96 -1.05
C GLU A 367 -27.12 1.67 -2.37
N SER A 368 -26.77 2.95 -2.48
CA SER A 368 -27.15 3.81 -3.62
C SER A 368 -26.01 4.74 -4.00
N VAL A 369 -25.42 4.54 -5.17
CA VAL A 369 -24.18 5.19 -5.59
C VAL A 369 -24.31 5.88 -6.94
N VAL A 370 -23.78 7.10 -7.04
CA VAL A 370 -23.37 7.71 -8.31
C VAL A 370 -21.85 7.58 -8.41
N TRP A 371 -21.38 6.71 -9.29
CA TRP A 371 -19.95 6.42 -9.41
C TRP A 371 -19.29 7.35 -10.42
N ILE A 372 -18.24 8.07 -9.97
CA ILE A 372 -17.39 8.90 -10.82
C ILE A 372 -16.08 8.14 -11.00
N ALA A 373 -15.87 7.58 -12.19
CA ALA A 373 -14.70 6.76 -12.50
C ALA A 373 -13.88 7.39 -13.61
N GLY A 374 -12.55 7.27 -13.51
CA GLY A 374 -11.63 7.78 -14.54
C GLY A 374 -10.20 7.33 -14.30
N GLY A 375 -9.28 7.67 -15.23
CA GLY A 375 -7.88 7.31 -15.15
C GLY A 375 -7.44 6.34 -16.23
N LEU A 376 -6.26 5.74 -16.03
CA LEU A 376 -5.71 4.72 -16.90
C LEU A 376 -6.24 3.35 -16.49
N ALA A 377 -6.82 2.61 -17.45
CA ALA A 377 -7.40 1.29 -17.19
C ALA A 377 -6.34 0.21 -16.90
N LYS A 378 -5.07 0.41 -17.24
CA LYS A 378 -3.96 -0.55 -17.03
C LYS A 378 -4.30 -1.99 -17.47
N GLY A 379 -5.03 -2.14 -18.58
CA GLY A 379 -5.47 -3.45 -19.07
C GLY A 379 -6.67 -4.06 -18.36
N GLN A 380 -7.24 -3.41 -17.34
CA GLN A 380 -8.39 -3.94 -16.60
C GLN A 380 -9.71 -3.79 -17.37
N GLU A 381 -10.59 -4.77 -17.23
CA GLU A 381 -11.95 -4.75 -17.76
C GLU A 381 -12.95 -4.44 -16.64
N PHE A 382 -13.99 -3.63 -16.95
CA PHE A 382 -14.95 -3.13 -15.95
C PHE A 382 -16.35 -3.70 -16.10
N ASP A 383 -16.58 -4.57 -17.07
CA ASP A 383 -17.92 -5.07 -17.39
C ASP A 383 -18.51 -5.89 -16.22
N GLU A 384 -17.70 -6.75 -15.61
CA GLU A 384 -18.11 -7.56 -14.45
C GLU A 384 -18.39 -6.67 -13.23
N LEU A 385 -17.54 -5.68 -12.96
CA LEU A 385 -17.72 -4.74 -11.85
C LEU A 385 -19.02 -3.95 -12.00
N VAL A 386 -19.31 -3.45 -13.22
CA VAL A 386 -20.56 -2.71 -13.50
C VAL A 386 -21.77 -3.61 -13.39
N ALA A 387 -21.67 -4.85 -13.86
CA ALA A 387 -22.74 -5.84 -13.74
C ALA A 387 -23.05 -6.20 -12.29
N ALA A 388 -22.03 -6.46 -11.49
CA ALA A 388 -22.14 -6.80 -10.06
C ALA A 388 -22.69 -5.65 -9.21
N SER A 389 -22.42 -4.40 -9.61
CA SER A 389 -22.86 -3.20 -8.88
C SER A 389 -24.14 -2.58 -9.41
N ARG A 390 -24.82 -3.21 -10.39
CA ARG A 390 -25.95 -2.65 -11.15
C ARG A 390 -27.09 -2.15 -10.26
N ASP A 391 -27.45 -2.91 -9.24
CA ASP A 391 -28.62 -2.59 -8.38
C ASP A 391 -28.34 -1.39 -7.47
N ARG A 392 -27.06 -1.09 -7.22
CA ARG A 392 -26.59 0.03 -6.39
C ARG A 392 -26.31 1.29 -7.21
N LEU A 393 -25.93 1.14 -8.49
CA LEU A 393 -25.57 2.26 -9.36
C LEU A 393 -26.79 3.03 -9.82
N ARG A 394 -26.92 4.30 -9.42
CA ARG A 394 -27.93 5.28 -9.89
C ARG A 394 -27.41 6.12 -11.06
N GLY A 395 -26.12 6.19 -11.24
CA GLY A 395 -25.46 6.86 -12.35
C GLY A 395 -23.98 6.55 -12.37
N CYS A 396 -23.35 6.76 -13.54
CA CYS A 396 -21.92 6.70 -13.70
C CYS A 396 -21.46 7.88 -14.55
N ASP A 397 -20.49 8.66 -14.05
CA ASP A 397 -19.89 9.77 -14.78
C ASP A 397 -18.41 9.47 -15.01
N PRO A 398 -18.00 9.21 -16.28
CA PRO A 398 -16.60 8.97 -16.60
C PRO A 398 -15.80 10.28 -16.54
N ALA A 399 -14.90 10.40 -15.58
CA ALA A 399 -13.96 11.52 -15.47
C ALA A 399 -12.71 11.25 -16.32
N GLY A 400 -12.38 12.18 -17.24
CA GLY A 400 -11.14 12.17 -18.01
C GLY A 400 -11.25 12.07 -19.53
N ARG A 401 -10.19 12.55 -20.24
CA ARG A 401 -10.16 12.67 -21.71
C ARG A 401 -10.01 11.34 -22.47
N ARG A 402 -9.63 10.25 -21.81
CA ARG A 402 -9.41 8.91 -22.42
C ARG A 402 -10.48 7.88 -22.10
N SER A 403 -11.65 8.31 -21.62
CA SER A 403 -12.76 7.44 -21.20
C SER A 403 -13.68 6.98 -22.34
N CYS A 404 -13.30 7.14 -23.62
CA CYS A 404 -14.21 6.89 -24.76
C CYS A 404 -14.68 5.43 -24.86
N GLY A 405 -13.84 4.44 -24.49
CA GLY A 405 -14.22 3.02 -24.41
C GLY A 405 -15.18 2.71 -23.25
N HIS A 406 -14.93 3.32 -22.10
CA HIS A 406 -15.76 3.22 -20.90
C HIS A 406 -17.16 3.81 -21.09
N ARG A 407 -17.28 4.93 -21.83
CA ARG A 407 -18.58 5.57 -22.10
C ARG A 407 -19.54 4.66 -22.86
N ARG A 408 -19.05 3.85 -23.77
CA ARG A 408 -19.91 2.93 -24.56
C ARG A 408 -20.37 1.75 -23.73
N ARG A 409 -19.49 1.14 -22.92
CA ARG A 409 -19.80 -0.04 -22.09
C ARG A 409 -20.75 0.31 -20.94
N ILE A 410 -20.51 1.42 -20.23
CA ILE A 410 -21.36 1.91 -19.14
C ILE A 410 -22.74 2.37 -19.67
N ALA A 411 -22.80 2.98 -20.86
CA ALA A 411 -24.07 3.38 -21.48
C ALA A 411 -24.92 2.18 -21.90
N ALA A 412 -24.32 1.06 -22.29
CA ALA A 412 -25.03 -0.17 -22.69
C ALA A 412 -25.67 -0.92 -21.50
N THR A 413 -25.16 -0.72 -20.27
CA THR A 413 -25.65 -1.38 -19.05
C THR A 413 -26.62 -0.53 -18.22
N ARG A 414 -27.01 0.67 -18.70
CA ARG A 414 -27.95 1.54 -17.99
C ARG A 414 -29.33 0.89 -17.80
N PRO A 415 -29.90 0.93 -16.58
CA PRO A 415 -31.30 0.58 -16.37
C PRO A 415 -32.22 1.53 -17.17
N ARG A 416 -33.28 0.99 -17.80
CA ARG A 416 -34.31 1.81 -18.44
C ARG A 416 -34.95 2.73 -17.39
N GLY A 417 -34.76 4.06 -17.49
CA GLY A 417 -35.35 5.05 -16.60
C GLY A 417 -34.38 6.01 -15.92
N SER A 418 -33.06 5.88 -16.06
CA SER A 418 -32.11 6.83 -15.49
C SER A 418 -32.06 8.12 -16.31
N ARG A 419 -32.41 9.27 -15.70
CA ARG A 419 -32.29 10.59 -16.33
C ARG A 419 -30.81 10.97 -16.47
N ARG A 420 -30.45 11.59 -17.61
CA ARG A 420 -29.13 12.26 -17.74
C ARG A 420 -29.03 13.34 -16.67
N CYS A 421 -27.98 13.29 -15.85
CA CYS A 421 -27.59 14.42 -15.05
C CYS A 421 -27.10 15.51 -16.01
N GLY A 422 -27.87 16.62 -16.12
CA GLY A 422 -27.50 17.77 -16.95
C GLY A 422 -26.20 18.37 -16.46
N ARG A 423 -25.38 18.85 -17.40
CA ARG A 423 -24.21 19.67 -17.11
C ARG A 423 -24.66 21.01 -16.49
N GLU A 424 -24.80 21.08 -15.18
CA GLU A 424 -24.65 22.35 -14.49
C GLU A 424 -23.15 22.54 -14.23
N ARG A 425 -22.54 23.48 -14.93
CA ARG A 425 -21.20 23.97 -14.62
C ARG A 425 -21.27 24.62 -13.24
N ALA A 426 -20.64 24.04 -12.25
CA ALA A 426 -20.30 24.75 -11.05
C ALA A 426 -19.15 25.69 -11.39
N ASP A 427 -19.48 26.97 -11.71
CA ASP A 427 -18.52 28.06 -11.78
C ASP A 427 -18.07 28.39 -10.36
N TRP A 428 -16.86 27.98 -10.03
CA TRP A 428 -16.15 28.47 -8.86
C TRP A 428 -15.53 29.83 -9.21
N GLY A 429 -16.38 30.86 -9.30
CA GLY A 429 -15.98 32.24 -9.40
C GLY A 429 -15.61 32.81 -8.04
N ASN A 430 -14.44 33.44 -7.96
CA ASN A 430 -13.97 34.23 -6.84
C ASN A 430 -15.05 35.24 -6.39
N GLY A 431 -15.48 35.11 -5.13
CA GLY A 431 -16.46 36.03 -4.55
C GLY A 431 -15.90 37.40 -4.27
N ARG A 432 -16.59 38.41 -4.77
CA ARG A 432 -16.76 39.74 -4.12
C ARG A 432 -18.18 40.23 -4.35
N GLY A 433 -18.89 40.39 -3.24
CA GLY A 433 -19.80 41.48 -2.93
C GLY A 433 -21.14 41.59 -3.63
N GLY A 434 -22.22 41.73 -2.82
CA GLY A 434 -23.37 42.57 -3.16
C GLY A 434 -24.71 41.84 -3.14
N GLY A 435 -25.44 42.03 -2.06
CA GLY A 435 -26.75 41.46 -1.77
C GLY A 435 -27.89 41.91 -2.69
N ARG A 436 -28.96 41.12 -2.65
CA ARG A 436 -30.36 41.56 -2.49
C ARG A 436 -31.30 40.40 -2.32
N ARG A 437 -32.14 40.50 -1.31
CA ARG A 437 -33.26 39.59 -0.98
C ARG A 437 -34.37 39.66 -2.04
N ARG A 438 -35.02 38.51 -2.32
CA ARG A 438 -36.49 38.44 -2.48
C ARG A 438 -37.03 37.10 -2.02
N ARG A 439 -38.08 37.15 -1.26
CA ARG A 439 -39.01 36.11 -0.77
C ARG A 439 -39.91 35.66 -1.90
N ASP A 440 -40.37 34.43 -1.79
CA ASP A 440 -41.73 33.86 -1.89
C ASP A 440 -41.54 32.37 -2.15
N GLY A 441 -42.00 31.44 -1.44
CA GLY A 441 -43.24 31.11 -0.77
C GLY A 441 -44.09 30.15 -1.61
N ARG A 442 -44.02 28.80 -1.38
CA ARG A 442 -45.20 27.95 -1.21
C ARG A 442 -44.82 26.45 -1.04
N ALA A 443 -45.60 25.84 -0.20
CA ALA A 443 -45.52 24.52 0.40
C ALA A 443 -45.91 23.36 -0.51
N GLY A 444 -45.49 22.16 -0.12
CA GLY A 444 -46.28 20.94 -0.29
C GLY A 444 -45.56 19.79 -0.97
N GLY A 445 -45.27 18.73 -0.22
CA GLY A 445 -45.00 17.40 -0.79
C GLY A 445 -43.88 16.64 -0.10
N HIS A 446 -44.18 15.99 1.03
CA HIS A 446 -43.32 14.96 1.60
C HIS A 446 -43.14 13.81 0.60
N ARG A 447 -41.96 13.68 0.02
CA ARG A 447 -41.45 12.44 -0.53
C ARG A 447 -40.18 12.11 0.24
N ALA A 448 -40.15 10.90 0.80
CA ALA A 448 -39.00 10.33 1.46
C ALA A 448 -37.76 10.51 0.56
N ALA A 449 -36.82 11.32 1.03
CA ALA A 449 -35.54 11.53 0.37
C ALA A 449 -34.66 10.28 0.65
N GLY A 450 -34.54 9.41 -0.33
CA GLY A 450 -33.55 8.38 -0.34
C GLY A 450 -32.17 9.05 -0.32
N THR A 451 -31.36 8.78 0.70
CA THR A 451 -29.98 9.24 0.83
C THR A 451 -29.14 8.67 -0.31
N GLY A 452 -28.78 9.50 -1.27
CA GLY A 452 -27.90 9.12 -2.38
C GLY A 452 -26.44 9.41 -2.02
N VAL A 453 -25.59 8.42 -2.18
CA VAL A 453 -24.13 8.56 -2.00
C VAL A 453 -23.46 8.77 -3.35
N ARG A 454 -22.57 9.76 -3.45
CA ARG A 454 -21.69 9.97 -4.60
C ARG A 454 -20.27 9.61 -4.21
N VAL A 455 -19.67 8.61 -4.90
CA VAL A 455 -18.24 8.31 -4.79
C VAL A 455 -17.50 9.14 -5.82
N VAL A 456 -16.63 10.03 -5.36
CA VAL A 456 -15.81 10.92 -6.21
C VAL A 456 -14.39 10.38 -6.26
N GLY A 457 -14.03 9.66 -7.31
CA GLY A 457 -12.65 9.31 -7.59
C GLY A 457 -11.95 10.44 -8.36
N HIS A 458 -11.04 11.18 -7.74
CA HIS A 458 -10.28 12.24 -8.41
C HIS A 458 -9.06 11.70 -9.12
N VAL A 459 -9.08 11.69 -10.45
CA VAL A 459 -8.09 11.07 -11.33
C VAL A 459 -6.87 11.95 -11.63
N ARG A 460 -6.83 13.21 -11.23
CA ARG A 460 -5.73 14.12 -11.59
C ARG A 460 -4.37 13.80 -10.96
N GLN A 461 -4.29 12.97 -9.94
CA GLN A 461 -3.05 12.65 -9.23
C GLN A 461 -2.44 11.29 -9.56
N LEU A 462 -3.14 10.42 -10.29
CA LEU A 462 -2.60 9.11 -10.68
C LEU A 462 -1.51 9.16 -11.77
N CYS A 463 -1.34 10.29 -12.46
CA CYS A 463 -0.30 10.46 -13.46
C CYS A 463 1.01 11.09 -12.95
N ALA A 464 1.10 11.46 -11.67
CA ALA A 464 2.24 12.20 -11.14
C ALA A 464 3.11 11.44 -10.13
N THR A 465 2.83 10.17 -9.85
CA THR A 465 3.54 9.41 -8.81
C THR A 465 3.96 7.99 -9.22
N TRP A 466 4.06 7.72 -10.54
CA TRP A 466 4.70 6.48 -11.03
C TRP A 466 5.64 6.78 -12.16
#